data_52dc5318e1de13398d243571f0b4c8d3
#
_entry.id   52dc5318e1de13398d243571f0b4c8d3
#
_cell.length_a   1.000
_cell.length_b   1.000
_cell.length_c   1.000
_cell.angle_alpha   90.00
_cell.angle_beta   90.00
_cell.angle_gamma   90.00
#
_symmetry.space_group_name_H-M   'P 1'
#
loop_
_entity.id
_entity.type
_entity.pdbx_description
1 polymer ?
#
loop_
_entity_poly.entity_id
_entity_poly.type
_entity_poly.pdbx_seq_one_letter_code
_entity_poly.pdbx_strand_id
1 'polypeptide(L)'
;MLKTANLSYKFDDKYIFSNLSFEFENERVFKLVGDNGSGKSTLLKILSGIYKNYEGKISISGDDLVFYSGHKTGLKNNLSVRENIYFDLRLPKISHYQINSVLKQLDLIDYSDIHSAYLSEGQKRKINIASFMLSKADLYLLDEPFNNLDRKTTDLLQGIFTMKINEGAKIIFSSHDRSNDDFPIIDMNLFN
;
A
#
# COMPACT_ATOMS: atom_id res chain seq x y z
N MET A 1 -5.19 9.61 -13.96
CA MET A 1 -3.83 10.18 -14.21
C MET A 1 -3.29 10.69 -12.88
N LEU A 2 -2.09 10.30 -12.45
CA LEU A 2 -1.45 10.84 -11.25
C LEU A 2 -0.23 11.64 -11.68
N LYS A 3 -0.17 12.91 -11.25
CA LYS A 3 0.95 13.80 -11.52
C LYS A 3 1.29 14.58 -10.27
N THR A 4 2.58 14.70 -9.98
CA THR A 4 3.11 15.62 -8.96
C THR A 4 3.98 16.68 -9.61
N ALA A 5 3.94 17.90 -9.09
CA ALA A 5 4.78 19.00 -9.56
C ALA A 5 5.39 19.76 -8.37
N ASN A 6 6.71 19.75 -8.29
CA ASN A 6 7.49 20.43 -7.25
C ASN A 6 7.05 20.11 -5.83
N LEU A 7 6.69 18.84 -5.59
CA LEU A 7 6.19 18.40 -4.31
C LEU A 7 7.31 18.41 -3.28
N SER A 8 7.09 19.09 -2.15
CA SER A 8 8.04 19.17 -1.05
C SER A 8 7.31 18.99 0.28
N TYR A 9 7.96 18.38 1.24
CA TYR A 9 7.41 18.17 2.57
C TYR A 9 8.44 18.46 3.65
N LYS A 10 8.00 19.24 4.66
CA LYS A 10 8.79 19.57 5.85
C LYS A 10 8.22 18.90 7.09
N PHE A 11 9.10 18.50 7.98
CA PHE A 11 8.79 18.13 9.34
C PHE A 11 9.72 18.92 10.28
N ASP A 12 9.13 19.68 11.21
CA ASP A 12 9.88 20.57 12.12
C ASP A 12 10.92 21.42 11.38
N ASP A 13 10.48 22.19 10.36
CA ASP A 13 11.28 23.08 9.51
C ASP A 13 12.40 22.41 8.68
N LYS A 14 12.56 21.10 8.76
CA LYS A 14 13.50 20.34 7.95
C LYS A 14 12.79 19.66 6.79
N TYR A 15 13.31 19.84 5.57
CA TYR A 15 12.80 19.09 4.42
C TYR A 15 13.08 17.59 4.60
N ILE A 16 12.03 16.79 4.40
CA ILE A 16 12.13 15.34 4.28
C ILE A 16 12.42 14.97 2.82
N PHE A 17 11.83 15.72 1.89
CA PHE A 17 12.15 15.73 0.47
C PHE A 17 11.70 17.07 -0.16
N SER A 18 12.30 17.44 -1.30
CA SER A 18 12.00 18.67 -1.99
C SER A 18 11.96 18.51 -3.51
N ASN A 19 11.11 19.32 -4.19
CA ASN A 19 11.02 19.44 -5.64
C ASN A 19 10.74 18.11 -6.38
N LEU A 20 10.08 17.17 -5.76
CA LEU A 20 9.73 15.88 -6.37
C LEU A 20 8.63 16.07 -7.42
N SER A 21 8.93 15.67 -8.66
CA SER A 21 7.99 15.71 -9.76
C SER A 21 8.03 14.39 -10.52
N PHE A 22 6.87 13.77 -10.71
CA PHE A 22 6.69 12.58 -11.55
C PHE A 22 5.28 12.50 -12.09
N GLU A 23 5.09 11.71 -13.10
CA GLU A 23 3.80 11.51 -13.76
C GLU A 23 3.61 10.05 -14.16
N PHE A 24 2.41 9.52 -13.90
CA PHE A 24 1.95 8.25 -14.46
C PHE A 24 1.32 8.52 -15.84
N GLU A 25 2.07 8.27 -16.90
CA GLU A 25 1.53 8.33 -18.27
C GLU A 25 1.04 6.94 -18.72
N ASN A 26 1.97 6.06 -19.04
CA ASN A 26 1.71 4.73 -19.55
C ASN A 26 1.99 3.62 -18.53
N GLU A 27 2.82 3.92 -17.56
CA GLU A 27 3.18 2.99 -16.50
C GLU A 27 2.00 2.69 -15.59
N ARG A 28 1.95 1.45 -15.12
CA ARG A 28 0.93 1.00 -14.16
C ARG A 28 1.50 0.80 -12.76
N VAL A 29 2.81 0.66 -12.65
CA VAL A 29 3.49 0.45 -11.37
C VAL A 29 4.69 1.37 -11.25
N PHE A 30 4.88 1.95 -10.06
CA PHE A 30 6.12 2.61 -9.66
C PHE A 30 6.64 2.02 -8.36
N LYS A 31 7.95 1.81 -8.33
CA LYS A 31 8.69 1.38 -7.14
C LYS A 31 9.36 2.58 -6.50
N LEU A 32 9.01 2.89 -5.25
CA LEU A 32 9.70 3.90 -4.45
C LEU A 32 10.89 3.25 -3.74
N VAL A 33 12.10 3.69 -4.05
CA VAL A 33 13.31 3.26 -3.36
C VAL A 33 13.96 4.41 -2.62
N GLY A 34 14.87 4.08 -1.71
CA GLY A 34 15.63 5.07 -0.92
C GLY A 34 15.93 4.53 0.47
N ASP A 35 16.82 5.19 1.18
CA ASP A 35 17.27 4.81 2.51
C ASP A 35 16.16 4.97 3.55
N ASN A 36 16.39 4.46 4.76
CA ASN A 36 15.48 4.72 5.88
C ASN A 36 15.45 6.22 6.17
N GLY A 37 14.24 6.77 6.29
CA GLY A 37 14.05 8.20 6.49
C GLY A 37 14.01 9.06 5.23
N SER A 38 14.23 8.49 4.03
CA SER A 38 14.18 9.24 2.75
C SER A 38 12.79 9.76 2.35
N GLY A 39 11.76 9.52 3.14
CA GLY A 39 10.42 10.06 2.89
C GLY A 39 9.47 9.16 2.10
N LYS A 40 9.82 7.89 1.81
CA LYS A 40 8.93 6.94 1.08
C LYS A 40 7.53 6.87 1.68
N SER A 41 7.43 6.51 2.97
CA SER A 41 6.15 6.42 3.69
C SER A 41 5.44 7.77 3.79
N THR A 42 6.20 8.87 3.87
CA THR A 42 5.67 10.23 3.89
C THR A 42 5.02 10.57 2.55
N LEU A 43 5.69 10.28 1.43
CA LEU A 43 5.12 10.48 0.09
C LEU A 43 3.83 9.67 -0.09
N LEU A 44 3.83 8.39 0.28
CA LEU A 44 2.62 7.56 0.20
C LEU A 44 1.46 8.13 1.02
N LYS A 45 1.72 8.66 2.23
CA LYS A 45 0.69 9.31 3.07
C LYS A 45 0.19 10.63 2.48
N ILE A 46 1.05 11.39 1.81
CA ILE A 46 0.64 12.61 1.08
C ILE A 46 -0.26 12.24 -0.10
N LEU A 47 0.15 11.28 -0.92
CA LEU A 47 -0.63 10.81 -2.07
C LEU A 47 -1.97 10.19 -1.66
N SER A 48 -2.05 9.57 -0.46
CA SER A 48 -3.31 9.05 0.09
C SER A 48 -4.21 10.11 0.74
N GLY A 49 -3.76 11.37 0.81
CA GLY A 49 -4.49 12.45 1.45
C GLY A 49 -4.46 12.44 2.99
N ILE A 50 -3.68 11.55 3.61
CA ILE A 50 -3.49 11.53 5.08
C ILE A 50 -2.71 12.78 5.53
N TYR A 51 -1.62 13.13 4.81
CA TYR A 51 -0.88 14.35 5.05
C TYR A 51 -1.30 15.41 4.02
N LYS A 52 -1.81 16.55 4.49
CA LYS A 52 -2.34 17.62 3.65
C LYS A 52 -1.45 18.87 3.62
N ASN A 53 -0.49 18.96 4.53
CA ASN A 53 0.37 20.14 4.65
C ASN A 53 1.68 19.89 3.90
N TYR A 54 1.69 20.13 2.58
CA TYR A 54 2.83 19.98 1.68
C TYR A 54 2.89 21.17 0.71
N GLU A 55 4.07 21.42 0.13
CA GLU A 55 4.28 22.39 -0.93
C GLU A 55 4.19 21.72 -2.29
N GLY A 56 3.82 22.46 -3.34
CA GLY A 56 3.68 21.91 -4.70
C GLY A 56 2.26 21.50 -5.05
N LYS A 57 2.11 20.68 -6.08
CA LYS A 57 0.79 20.26 -6.60
C LYS A 57 0.73 18.75 -6.80
N ILE A 58 -0.42 18.19 -6.48
CA ILE A 58 -0.79 16.82 -6.81
C ILE A 58 -2.08 16.88 -7.63
N SER A 59 -2.09 16.20 -8.77
CA SER A 59 -3.27 16.02 -9.59
C SER A 59 -3.54 14.53 -9.71
N ILE A 60 -4.67 14.10 -9.18
CA ILE A 60 -5.21 12.75 -9.37
C ILE A 60 -6.47 12.94 -10.20
N SER A 61 -6.58 12.24 -11.34
CA SER A 61 -7.72 12.44 -12.25
C SER A 61 -8.97 11.73 -11.73
N GLY A 62 -10.06 12.47 -11.69
CA GLY A 62 -11.39 11.94 -11.42
C GLY A 62 -11.65 11.63 -9.94
N ASP A 63 -12.68 10.80 -9.74
CA ASP A 63 -13.07 10.26 -8.44
C ASP A 63 -12.25 8.99 -8.11
N ASP A 64 -10.95 8.98 -8.45
CA ASP A 64 -10.10 7.81 -8.29
C ASP A 64 -10.11 7.36 -6.82
N LEU A 65 -10.59 6.14 -6.60
CA LEU A 65 -10.55 5.51 -5.29
C LEU A 65 -9.11 5.15 -4.94
N VAL A 66 -8.63 5.63 -3.81
CA VAL A 66 -7.27 5.37 -3.32
C VAL A 66 -7.30 4.37 -2.18
N PHE A 67 -6.56 3.27 -2.34
CA PHE A 67 -6.31 2.32 -1.27
C PHE A 67 -4.89 2.53 -0.73
N TYR A 68 -4.76 2.81 0.57
CA TYR A 68 -3.47 2.93 1.24
C TYR A 68 -3.27 1.82 2.27
N SER A 69 -2.11 1.15 2.22
CA SER A 69 -1.66 0.21 3.22
C SER A 69 -0.27 0.62 3.73
N GLY A 70 -0.22 1.11 4.96
CA GLY A 70 1.01 1.58 5.59
C GLY A 70 1.83 0.45 6.22
N HIS A 71 3.04 0.78 6.66
CA HIS A 71 3.94 -0.14 7.35
C HIS A 71 3.31 -0.73 8.63
N LYS A 72 2.59 0.08 9.41
CA LYS A 72 1.78 -0.40 10.55
C LYS A 72 0.46 -0.96 10.01
N THR A 73 0.11 -2.14 10.49
CA THR A 73 -1.07 -2.87 10.00
C THR A 73 -2.41 -2.16 10.21
N GLY A 74 -2.49 -1.23 11.17
CA GLY A 74 -3.72 -0.50 11.48
C GLY A 74 -4.85 -1.37 12.04
N LEU A 75 -4.57 -2.62 12.37
CA LEU A 75 -5.56 -3.56 12.88
C LEU A 75 -6.04 -3.16 14.28
N LYS A 76 -7.31 -3.44 14.54
CA LYS A 76 -7.92 -3.27 15.85
C LYS A 76 -7.69 -4.54 16.67
N ASN A 77 -6.86 -4.44 17.70
CA ASN A 77 -6.38 -5.59 18.49
C ASN A 77 -7.51 -6.40 19.15
N ASN A 78 -8.62 -5.74 19.50
CA ASN A 78 -9.79 -6.35 20.10
C ASN A 78 -10.79 -6.97 19.10
N LEU A 79 -10.50 -6.91 17.82
CA LEU A 79 -11.27 -7.56 16.77
C LEU A 79 -10.58 -8.82 16.28
N SER A 80 -11.36 -9.80 15.88
CA SER A 80 -10.87 -11.01 15.21
C SER A 80 -10.34 -10.69 13.81
N VAL A 81 -9.66 -11.66 13.18
CA VAL A 81 -9.20 -11.56 11.79
C VAL A 81 -10.35 -11.20 10.86
N ARG A 82 -11.44 -11.93 10.97
CA ARG A 82 -12.66 -11.73 10.15
C ARG A 82 -13.27 -10.35 10.36
N GLU A 83 -13.40 -9.91 11.61
CA GLU A 83 -13.97 -8.62 11.96
C GLU A 83 -13.08 -7.47 11.48
N ASN A 84 -11.75 -7.58 11.60
CA ASN A 84 -10.84 -6.58 11.04
C ASN A 84 -11.05 -6.38 9.54
N ILE A 85 -11.27 -7.45 8.78
CA ILE A 85 -11.56 -7.36 7.34
C ILE A 85 -12.98 -6.84 7.11
N TYR A 86 -13.96 -7.36 7.84
CA TYR A 86 -15.37 -6.99 7.67
C TYR A 86 -15.63 -5.50 7.94
N PHE A 87 -14.96 -4.94 8.95
CA PHE A 87 -15.07 -3.53 9.33
C PHE A 87 -14.01 -2.62 8.71
N ASP A 88 -13.25 -3.11 7.75
CA ASP A 88 -12.29 -2.28 7.03
C ASP A 88 -13.03 -1.33 6.08
N LEU A 89 -13.04 -0.05 6.44
CA LEU A 89 -13.75 1.00 5.69
C LEU A 89 -13.19 1.26 4.28
N ARG A 90 -12.00 0.71 3.98
CA ARG A 90 -11.40 0.79 2.63
C ARG A 90 -12.02 -0.21 1.66
N LEU A 91 -12.81 -1.15 2.16
CA LEU A 91 -13.39 -2.23 1.38
C LEU A 91 -14.83 -1.93 0.96
N PRO A 92 -15.27 -2.38 -0.22
CA PRO A 92 -16.68 -2.43 -0.56
C PRO A 92 -17.42 -3.37 0.39
N LYS A 93 -18.73 -3.39 0.33
CA LYS A 93 -19.52 -4.38 1.09
C LYS A 93 -19.14 -5.80 0.66
N ILE A 94 -18.58 -6.59 1.59
CA ILE A 94 -18.00 -7.91 1.34
C ILE A 94 -18.81 -8.98 2.07
N SER A 95 -19.05 -10.10 1.42
CA SER A 95 -19.72 -11.26 2.01
C SER A 95 -18.74 -12.10 2.85
N HIS A 96 -19.28 -12.82 3.82
CA HIS A 96 -18.50 -13.81 4.59
C HIS A 96 -17.84 -14.88 3.70
N TYR A 97 -18.48 -15.25 2.59
CA TYR A 97 -17.90 -16.20 1.64
C TYR A 97 -16.61 -15.66 1.00
N GLN A 98 -16.60 -14.41 0.57
CA GLN A 98 -15.42 -13.77 -0.01
C GLN A 98 -14.29 -13.66 1.01
N ILE A 99 -14.58 -13.26 2.26
CA ILE A 99 -13.60 -13.22 3.35
C ILE A 99 -13.01 -14.61 3.56
N ASN A 100 -13.84 -15.66 3.71
CA ASN A 100 -13.36 -17.02 3.93
C ASN A 100 -12.49 -17.53 2.78
N SER A 101 -12.85 -17.21 1.54
CA SER A 101 -12.08 -17.60 0.35
C SER A 101 -10.66 -17.01 0.40
N VAL A 102 -10.55 -15.73 0.74
CA VAL A 102 -9.25 -15.05 0.84
C VAL A 102 -8.45 -15.57 2.05
N LEU A 103 -9.09 -15.77 3.20
CA LEU A 103 -8.44 -16.32 4.38
C LEU A 103 -7.86 -17.73 4.14
N LYS A 104 -8.54 -18.56 3.35
CA LYS A 104 -8.00 -19.87 2.94
C LYS A 104 -6.74 -19.74 2.09
N GLN A 105 -6.71 -18.81 1.12
CA GLN A 105 -5.54 -18.59 0.27
C GLN A 105 -4.32 -18.12 1.06
N LEU A 106 -4.54 -17.39 2.16
CA LEU A 106 -3.50 -16.84 3.03
C LEU A 106 -3.14 -17.74 4.21
N ASP A 107 -3.72 -18.95 4.32
CA ASP A 107 -3.57 -19.86 5.46
C ASP A 107 -3.96 -19.19 6.80
N LEU A 108 -5.02 -18.38 6.78
CA LEU A 108 -5.55 -17.67 7.95
C LEU A 108 -6.93 -18.14 8.38
N ILE A 109 -7.51 -19.13 7.69
CA ILE A 109 -8.91 -19.54 7.96
C ILE A 109 -9.10 -20.08 9.38
N ASP A 110 -8.12 -20.83 9.89
CA ASP A 110 -8.16 -21.39 11.25
C ASP A 110 -8.00 -20.32 12.34
N TYR A 111 -7.53 -19.14 11.96
CA TYR A 111 -7.38 -17.97 12.84
C TYR A 111 -8.53 -16.96 12.68
N SER A 112 -9.53 -17.26 11.84
CA SER A 112 -10.56 -16.29 11.43
C SER A 112 -11.26 -15.59 12.59
N ASP A 113 -11.48 -16.31 13.69
CA ASP A 113 -12.20 -15.84 14.86
C ASP A 113 -11.27 -15.52 16.05
N ILE A 114 -9.94 -15.60 15.84
CA ILE A 114 -8.92 -15.20 16.82
C ILE A 114 -8.73 -13.68 16.78
N HIS A 115 -8.66 -13.02 17.95
CA HIS A 115 -8.38 -11.59 18.03
C HIS A 115 -6.98 -11.31 17.50
N SER A 116 -6.83 -10.22 16.75
CA SER A 116 -5.56 -9.86 16.10
C SER A 116 -4.44 -9.55 17.10
N ALA A 117 -4.77 -9.27 18.37
CA ALA A 117 -3.78 -9.14 19.45
C ALA A 117 -2.90 -10.38 19.63
N TYR A 118 -3.46 -11.56 19.36
CA TYR A 118 -2.78 -12.85 19.59
C TYR A 118 -2.03 -13.39 18.37
N LEU A 119 -2.05 -12.65 17.26
CA LEU A 119 -1.39 -13.05 16.03
C LEU A 119 0.06 -12.60 15.96
N SER A 120 0.88 -13.38 15.25
CA SER A 120 2.23 -12.97 14.86
C SER A 120 2.19 -11.78 13.90
N GLU A 121 3.29 -11.03 13.80
CA GLU A 121 3.37 -9.90 12.85
C GLU A 121 3.19 -10.34 11.40
N GLY A 122 3.68 -11.54 11.02
CA GLY A 122 3.43 -12.12 9.70
C GLY A 122 1.95 -12.40 9.44
N GLN A 123 1.23 -12.96 10.43
CA GLN A 123 -0.22 -13.17 10.32
C GLN A 123 -0.99 -11.85 10.22
N LYS A 124 -0.60 -10.83 10.99
CA LYS A 124 -1.19 -9.49 10.90
C LYS A 124 -0.98 -8.87 9.51
N ARG A 125 0.20 -9.04 8.92
CA ARG A 125 0.46 -8.59 7.54
C ARG A 125 -0.43 -9.30 6.52
N LYS A 126 -0.65 -10.60 6.67
CA LYS A 126 -1.57 -11.36 5.81
C LYS A 126 -3.01 -10.81 5.87
N ILE A 127 -3.46 -10.23 6.99
CA ILE A 127 -4.77 -9.56 7.05
C ILE A 127 -4.79 -8.30 6.15
N ASN A 128 -3.72 -7.52 6.13
CA ASN A 128 -3.63 -6.38 5.19
C ASN A 128 -3.59 -6.82 3.73
N ILE A 129 -2.92 -7.94 3.44
CA ILE A 129 -2.96 -8.54 2.09
C ILE A 129 -4.39 -8.98 1.74
N ALA A 130 -5.13 -9.58 2.70
CA ALA A 130 -6.54 -9.92 2.50
C ALA A 130 -7.38 -8.67 2.16
N SER A 131 -7.18 -7.57 2.87
CA SER A 131 -7.83 -6.30 2.55
C SER A 131 -7.47 -5.80 1.15
N PHE A 132 -6.18 -5.86 0.76
CA PHE A 132 -5.74 -5.50 -0.58
C PHE A 132 -6.38 -6.39 -1.66
N MET A 133 -6.45 -7.70 -1.45
CA MET A 133 -7.12 -8.63 -2.38
C MET A 133 -8.59 -8.26 -2.61
N LEU A 134 -9.31 -7.93 -1.54
CA LEU A 134 -10.75 -7.66 -1.53
C LEU A 134 -11.10 -6.23 -1.96
N SER A 135 -10.14 -5.32 -1.93
CA SER A 135 -10.37 -3.91 -2.25
C SER A 135 -10.58 -3.69 -3.75
N LYS A 136 -11.29 -2.60 -4.06
CA LYS A 136 -11.42 -2.04 -5.41
C LYS A 136 -10.96 -0.59 -5.35
N ALA A 137 -9.88 -0.27 -6.04
CA ALA A 137 -9.33 1.07 -6.11
C ALA A 137 -8.66 1.29 -7.47
N ASP A 138 -8.55 2.55 -7.86
CA ASP A 138 -7.87 2.95 -9.09
C ASP A 138 -6.36 3.18 -8.84
N LEU A 139 -6.03 3.54 -7.58
CA LEU A 139 -4.66 3.75 -7.13
C LEU A 139 -4.40 3.00 -5.81
N TYR A 140 -3.41 2.14 -5.83
CA TYR A 140 -2.91 1.44 -4.65
C TYR A 140 -1.58 2.02 -4.20
N LEU A 141 -1.50 2.38 -2.92
CA LEU A 141 -0.32 2.94 -2.26
C LEU A 141 0.09 1.97 -1.15
N LEU A 142 1.21 1.26 -1.34
CA LEU A 142 1.60 0.15 -0.48
C LEU A 142 2.97 0.39 0.12
N ASP A 143 3.05 0.46 1.44
CA ASP A 143 4.29 0.73 2.16
C ASP A 143 4.97 -0.58 2.58
N GLU A 144 6.05 -0.93 1.89
CA GLU A 144 6.85 -2.16 2.06
C GLU A 144 6.01 -3.46 2.04
N PRO A 145 5.19 -3.68 0.99
CA PRO A 145 4.22 -4.78 0.98
C PRO A 145 4.87 -6.17 1.00
N PHE A 146 6.10 -6.31 0.52
CA PHE A 146 6.82 -7.60 0.43
C PHE A 146 7.69 -7.92 1.64
N ASN A 147 7.85 -7.00 2.59
CA ASN A 147 8.74 -7.20 3.73
C ASN A 147 8.21 -8.31 4.67
N ASN A 148 9.15 -9.18 5.12
CA ASN A 148 8.87 -10.26 6.08
C ASN A 148 7.74 -11.22 5.67
N LEU A 149 7.57 -11.45 4.37
CA LEU A 149 6.67 -12.46 3.82
C LEU A 149 7.44 -13.75 3.51
N ASP A 150 6.77 -14.89 3.69
CA ASP A 150 7.25 -16.16 3.13
C ASP A 150 7.12 -16.18 1.60
N ARG A 151 7.83 -17.09 0.95
CA ARG A 151 7.85 -17.19 -0.51
C ARG A 151 6.45 -17.37 -1.09
N LYS A 152 5.63 -18.25 -0.50
CA LYS A 152 4.25 -18.52 -0.94
C LYS A 152 3.41 -17.24 -0.95
N THR A 153 3.48 -16.46 0.13
CA THR A 153 2.74 -15.20 0.26
C THR A 153 3.29 -14.13 -0.70
N THR A 154 4.61 -14.11 -0.93
CA THR A 154 5.24 -13.22 -1.92
C THR A 154 4.73 -13.51 -3.33
N ASP A 155 4.77 -14.78 -3.76
CA ASP A 155 4.28 -15.21 -5.09
C ASP A 155 2.78 -14.88 -5.26
N LEU A 156 1.98 -15.10 -4.21
CA LEU A 156 0.56 -14.72 -4.20
C LEU A 156 0.39 -13.20 -4.38
N LEU A 157 1.14 -12.39 -3.64
CA LEU A 157 1.05 -10.93 -3.72
C LEU A 157 1.45 -10.40 -5.10
N GLN A 158 2.46 -10.97 -5.75
CA GLN A 158 2.84 -10.65 -7.12
C GLN A 158 1.71 -10.99 -8.12
N GLY A 159 1.05 -12.13 -7.93
CA GLY A 159 -0.14 -12.48 -8.72
C GLY A 159 -1.28 -11.48 -8.55
N ILE A 160 -1.50 -10.99 -7.32
CA ILE A 160 -2.51 -9.95 -7.04
C ILE A 160 -2.13 -8.63 -7.73
N PHE A 161 -0.86 -8.22 -7.70
CA PHE A 161 -0.39 -7.03 -8.43
C PHE A 161 -0.75 -7.14 -9.90
N THR A 162 -0.38 -8.26 -10.55
CA THR A 162 -0.69 -8.52 -11.96
C THR A 162 -2.19 -8.44 -12.24
N MET A 163 -3.02 -9.02 -11.36
CA MET A 163 -4.49 -8.96 -11.49
C MET A 163 -4.99 -7.52 -11.43
N LYS A 164 -4.58 -6.73 -10.41
CA LYS A 164 -5.00 -5.34 -10.24
C LYS A 164 -4.57 -4.45 -11.42
N ILE A 165 -3.35 -4.66 -11.94
CA ILE A 165 -2.83 -3.96 -13.11
C ILE A 165 -3.69 -4.27 -14.36
N ASN A 166 -4.06 -5.53 -14.56
CA ASN A 166 -4.90 -5.96 -15.67
C ASN A 166 -6.34 -5.40 -15.56
N GLU A 167 -6.82 -5.16 -14.33
CA GLU A 167 -8.08 -4.46 -14.06
C GLU A 167 -8.00 -2.95 -14.31
N GLY A 168 -6.82 -2.41 -14.67
CA GLY A 168 -6.60 -1.00 -15.00
C GLY A 168 -6.09 -0.15 -13.83
N ALA A 169 -5.90 -0.72 -12.65
CA ALA A 169 -5.38 -0.01 -11.50
C ALA A 169 -3.91 0.40 -11.65
N LYS A 170 -3.51 1.40 -10.88
CA LYS A 170 -2.13 1.85 -10.71
C LYS A 170 -1.63 1.50 -9.32
N ILE A 171 -0.35 1.15 -9.21
CA ILE A 171 0.27 0.77 -7.94
C ILE A 171 1.54 1.58 -7.72
N ILE A 172 1.67 2.20 -6.54
CA ILE A 172 2.95 2.71 -6.05
C ILE A 172 3.28 1.92 -4.79
N PHE A 173 4.45 1.30 -4.75
CA PHE A 173 4.88 0.60 -3.56
C PHE A 173 6.31 0.98 -3.15
N SER A 174 6.56 1.06 -1.85
CA SER A 174 7.92 1.28 -1.33
C SER A 174 8.66 -0.03 -1.18
N SER A 175 9.97 0.02 -1.39
CA SER A 175 10.89 -1.11 -1.20
C SER A 175 12.26 -0.62 -0.77
N HIS A 176 12.99 -1.43 0.00
CA HIS A 176 14.41 -1.25 0.24
C HIS A 176 15.28 -1.89 -0.84
N ASP A 177 14.73 -2.85 -1.56
CA ASP A 177 15.42 -3.52 -2.65
C ASP A 177 15.48 -2.61 -3.87
N ARG A 178 16.71 -2.33 -4.32
CA ARG A 178 17.03 -1.54 -5.51
C ARG A 178 17.30 -2.39 -6.75
N SER A 179 17.06 -3.72 -6.66
CA SER A 179 17.19 -4.57 -7.83
C SER A 179 16.32 -4.06 -8.97
N ASN A 180 16.86 -4.14 -10.19
CA ASN A 180 16.14 -3.81 -11.42
C ASN A 180 15.03 -4.83 -11.65
N ASP A 181 13.92 -4.65 -10.98
CA ASP A 181 12.66 -5.20 -11.43
C ASP A 181 12.23 -4.39 -12.66
N ASP A 182 11.40 -4.94 -13.51
CA ASP A 182 10.88 -4.28 -14.73
C ASP A 182 9.97 -3.06 -14.44
N PHE A 183 10.05 -2.47 -13.24
CA PHE A 183 9.23 -1.34 -12.83
C PHE A 183 10.02 -0.03 -12.83
N PRO A 184 9.45 1.08 -13.33
CA PRO A 184 9.99 2.41 -13.15
C PRO A 184 10.23 2.72 -11.68
N ILE A 185 11.41 3.30 -11.40
CA ILE A 185 11.87 3.59 -10.03
C ILE A 185 11.80 5.09 -9.78
N ILE A 186 11.29 5.46 -8.60
CA ILE A 186 11.45 6.79 -8.03
C ILE A 186 12.42 6.66 -6.85
N ASP A 187 13.66 7.15 -7.02
CA ASP A 187 14.66 7.14 -5.94
C ASP A 187 14.49 8.39 -5.07
N MET A 188 13.97 8.20 -3.86
CA MET A 188 13.72 9.29 -2.91
C MET A 188 15.00 9.96 -2.41
N ASN A 189 16.16 9.31 -2.51
CA ASN A 189 17.43 9.94 -2.10
C ASN A 189 17.84 11.11 -3.02
N LEU A 190 17.30 11.18 -4.23
CA LEU A 190 17.55 12.28 -5.16
C LEU A 190 16.83 13.59 -4.78
N PHE A 191 15.90 13.53 -3.82
CA PHE A 191 15.02 14.64 -3.45
C PHE A 191 15.21 15.10 -1.99
N ASN A 192 16.17 14.53 -1.26
CA ASN A 192 16.47 14.86 0.15
C ASN A 192 17.35 16.10 0.28
#